data_2167625a29153eeec7f5c4940382815e
#
_entry.id   2167625a29153eeec7f5c4940382815e
#
_cell.length_a   1.000
_cell.length_b   1.000
_cell.length_c   1.000
_cell.angle_alpha   90.00
_cell.angle_beta   90.00
_cell.angle_gamma   90.00
#
_symmetry.space_group_name_H-M   'P 1'
#
loop_
_entity.id
_entity.type
_entity.pdbx_description
1 polymer ?
#
loop_
_entity_poly.entity_id
_entity_poly.type
_entity_poly.pdbx_seq_one_letter_code
_entity_poly.pdbx_strand_id
1 'polypeptide(L)'
;MPTDITVNDRTYHWMDRPLVVVCVDGCQYEYIAAAVAAGVAPYLGRLIAGAGTSLIADCVMPSFTNPNNLSIVTGVPPSVHGICGNYFFDPERGEEVMMNDPRHLRVGTILAAFSAAGAKVAVITAKDKLRKLLGFRMKGICFSSEKADQVSLAENGIENVVDRVGMPVPSVYSAALSEFVFVAGVKLMERERPDLMYLSTTDYIQHKAAPGTRIANDFYAMIDRNLARLDELGATIVVTADHGMNAKHRADGQPNVIYLQDTIDAWIGKDKARVILPITDPYVMHHGALGSFALVYLAAPADQHAVAGRIAALCGIETVLMRAEAAARFELPADRIGDIVVVSQLDTVIGTSRDRHDLSGLDVPLRSHGGTSEQKVPLLINRAIVKQPATRRWRNFDAFDLGLNLVTRAS
;
A
#
# COMPACT_ATOMS: atom_id res chain seq x y z
N MET A 1 -15.20 17.89 23.78
CA MET A 1 -14.26 18.93 23.31
C MET A 1 -13.32 18.25 22.33
N PRO A 2 -12.96 18.85 21.20
CA PRO A 2 -11.97 18.28 20.32
C PRO A 2 -10.68 18.07 21.09
N THR A 3 -10.20 16.84 21.11
CA THR A 3 -8.97 16.47 21.82
C THR A 3 -7.86 16.35 20.78
N ASP A 4 -6.76 17.06 21.00
CA ASP A 4 -5.58 16.94 20.17
C ASP A 4 -4.81 15.67 20.55
N ILE A 5 -4.47 14.86 19.56
CA ILE A 5 -3.76 13.61 19.74
C ILE A 5 -2.45 13.69 18.97
N THR A 6 -1.33 13.60 19.70
CA THR A 6 0.00 13.62 19.08
C THR A 6 0.54 12.20 18.91
N VAL A 7 0.95 11.90 17.66
CA VAL A 7 1.51 10.61 17.26
C VAL A 7 2.72 10.88 16.37
N ASN A 8 3.88 10.33 16.70
CA ASN A 8 5.10 10.43 15.89
C ASN A 8 5.41 11.88 15.46
N ASP A 9 5.39 12.81 16.42
CA ASP A 9 5.62 14.26 16.27
C ASP A 9 4.61 15.00 15.36
N ARG A 10 3.48 14.37 15.03
CA ARG A 10 2.34 15.01 14.37
C ARG A 10 1.15 15.09 15.31
N THR A 11 0.49 16.25 15.35
CA THR A 11 -0.74 16.46 16.09
C THR A 11 -1.95 16.37 15.18
N TYR A 12 -2.96 15.63 15.60
CA TYR A 12 -4.20 15.38 14.89
C TYR A 12 -5.38 15.86 15.73
N HIS A 13 -6.32 16.59 15.13
CA HIS A 13 -7.52 17.09 15.77
C HIS A 13 -8.65 16.04 15.67
N TRP A 14 -9.13 15.55 16.81
CA TRP A 14 -10.31 14.66 16.79
C TRP A 14 -11.55 15.49 16.42
N MET A 15 -12.19 15.13 15.33
CA MET A 15 -13.35 15.83 14.77
C MET A 15 -14.66 15.21 15.26
N ASP A 16 -15.73 16.02 15.36
CA ASP A 16 -17.08 15.54 15.66
C ASP A 16 -17.70 14.70 14.51
N ARG A 17 -17.06 14.70 13.36
CA ARG A 17 -17.50 13.99 12.15
C ARG A 17 -16.62 12.77 11.91
N PRO A 18 -17.22 11.61 11.58
CA PRO A 18 -16.46 10.42 11.23
C PRO A 18 -15.46 10.67 10.09
N LEU A 19 -14.24 10.15 10.23
CA LEU A 19 -13.25 10.11 9.16
C LEU A 19 -13.08 8.67 8.66
N VAL A 20 -13.21 8.47 7.35
CA VAL A 20 -12.91 7.21 6.67
C VAL A 20 -11.72 7.43 5.75
N VAL A 21 -10.60 6.79 6.04
CA VAL A 21 -9.43 6.76 5.15
C VAL A 21 -9.44 5.44 4.40
N VAL A 22 -9.42 5.53 3.08
CA VAL A 22 -9.46 4.38 2.17
C VAL A 22 -8.14 4.28 1.43
N CYS A 23 -7.46 3.16 1.57
CA CYS A 23 -6.30 2.78 0.77
C CYS A 23 -6.77 1.79 -0.30
N VAL A 24 -6.85 2.24 -1.55
CA VAL A 24 -7.16 1.39 -2.71
C VAL A 24 -5.84 0.85 -3.24
N ASP A 25 -5.52 -0.40 -2.88
CA ASP A 25 -4.27 -1.07 -3.21
C ASP A 25 -4.03 -1.09 -4.73
N GLY A 26 -2.83 -0.67 -5.13
CA GLY A 26 -2.42 -0.63 -6.53
C GLY A 26 -3.09 0.46 -7.38
N CYS A 27 -3.79 1.42 -6.77
CA CYS A 27 -4.50 2.47 -7.49
C CYS A 27 -3.58 3.62 -7.91
N GLN A 28 -3.38 3.78 -9.19
CA GLN A 28 -2.90 5.05 -9.74
C GLN A 28 -4.04 5.84 -10.38
N TYR A 29 -3.80 7.15 -10.58
CA TYR A 29 -4.85 8.09 -11.00
C TYR A 29 -5.54 7.71 -12.31
N GLU A 30 -4.83 7.05 -13.21
CA GLU A 30 -5.31 6.60 -14.52
C GLU A 30 -6.48 5.62 -14.42
N TYR A 31 -6.55 4.80 -13.37
CA TYR A 31 -7.70 3.92 -13.14
C TYR A 31 -8.97 4.73 -12.85
N ILE A 32 -8.85 5.74 -11.99
CA ILE A 32 -9.98 6.61 -11.63
C ILE A 32 -10.40 7.43 -12.84
N ALA A 33 -9.44 8.03 -13.56
CA ALA A 33 -9.70 8.83 -14.75
C ALA A 33 -10.40 8.01 -15.83
N ALA A 34 -9.97 6.78 -16.07
CA ALA A 34 -10.59 5.88 -17.05
C ALA A 34 -12.03 5.49 -16.66
N ALA A 35 -12.28 5.16 -15.40
CA ALA A 35 -13.62 4.83 -14.91
C ALA A 35 -14.58 6.03 -14.97
N VAL A 36 -14.08 7.24 -14.66
CA VAL A 36 -14.84 8.48 -14.82
C VAL A 36 -15.15 8.76 -16.29
N ALA A 37 -14.17 8.62 -17.18
CA ALA A 37 -14.37 8.79 -18.61
C ALA A 37 -15.36 7.78 -19.21
N ALA A 38 -15.39 6.56 -18.68
CA ALA A 38 -16.37 5.53 -19.05
C ALA A 38 -17.78 5.79 -18.46
N GLY A 39 -17.95 6.82 -17.61
CA GLY A 39 -19.23 7.17 -16.99
C GLY A 39 -19.66 6.25 -15.84
N VAL A 40 -18.77 5.35 -15.36
CA VAL A 40 -19.12 4.34 -14.34
C VAL A 40 -18.73 4.74 -12.91
N ALA A 41 -18.01 5.86 -12.75
CA ALA A 41 -17.58 6.40 -11.46
C ALA A 41 -18.04 7.87 -11.27
N PRO A 42 -19.37 8.14 -11.20
CA PRO A 42 -19.90 9.51 -11.14
C PRO A 42 -19.58 10.24 -9.85
N TYR A 43 -19.46 9.55 -8.71
CA TYR A 43 -19.10 10.17 -7.44
C TYR A 43 -17.64 10.68 -7.47
N LEU A 44 -16.70 9.82 -7.85
CA LEU A 44 -15.28 10.18 -8.03
C LEU A 44 -15.13 11.29 -9.08
N GLY A 45 -15.92 11.25 -10.16
CA GLY A 45 -15.96 12.29 -11.17
C GLY A 45 -16.33 13.65 -10.57
N ARG A 46 -17.34 13.72 -9.70
CA ARG A 46 -17.71 14.98 -9.00
C ARG A 46 -16.59 15.48 -8.07
N LEU A 47 -15.91 14.57 -7.34
CA LEU A 47 -14.80 14.96 -6.47
C LEU A 47 -13.66 15.60 -7.27
N ILE A 48 -13.29 15.00 -8.39
CA ILE A 48 -12.24 15.51 -9.28
C ILE A 48 -12.66 16.84 -9.93
N ALA A 49 -13.94 16.98 -10.27
CA ALA A 49 -14.48 18.21 -10.87
C ALA A 49 -14.65 19.39 -9.89
N GLY A 50 -14.28 19.22 -8.60
CA GLY A 50 -14.23 20.31 -7.61
C GLY A 50 -15.30 20.25 -6.51
N ALA A 51 -16.13 19.20 -6.45
CA ALA A 51 -17.00 18.97 -5.29
C ALA A 51 -16.23 18.55 -4.01
N GLY A 52 -14.97 18.19 -4.18
CA GLY A 52 -14.00 17.90 -3.13
C GLY A 52 -12.65 18.51 -3.45
N THR A 53 -11.58 17.92 -2.95
CA THR A 53 -10.20 18.28 -3.29
C THR A 53 -9.49 17.06 -3.90
N SER A 54 -8.88 17.25 -5.06
CA SER A 54 -8.14 16.24 -5.79
C SER A 54 -6.66 16.61 -5.86
N LEU A 55 -5.80 15.75 -5.31
CA LEU A 55 -4.37 15.92 -5.23
C LEU A 55 -3.67 14.65 -5.75
N ILE A 56 -2.41 14.80 -6.14
CA ILE A 56 -1.50 13.70 -6.41
C ILE A 56 -0.46 13.67 -5.29
N ALA A 57 -0.26 12.50 -4.71
CA ALA A 57 0.72 12.28 -3.65
C ALA A 57 1.82 11.32 -4.10
N ASP A 58 2.96 11.38 -3.41
CA ASP A 58 4.00 10.35 -3.52
C ASP A 58 3.77 9.30 -2.43
N CYS A 59 3.66 8.04 -2.79
CA CYS A 59 3.81 6.97 -1.83
C CYS A 59 5.29 6.83 -1.41
N VAL A 60 5.58 6.08 -0.33
CA VAL A 60 6.96 5.82 0.08
C VAL A 60 7.60 4.76 -0.80
N MET A 61 8.94 4.77 -0.83
CA MET A 61 9.73 3.71 -1.48
C MET A 61 10.14 2.64 -0.47
N PRO A 62 10.18 1.37 -0.91
CA PRO A 62 9.64 0.85 -2.16
C PRO A 62 8.12 0.99 -2.21
N SER A 63 7.57 1.16 -3.41
CA SER A 63 6.13 1.27 -3.63
C SER A 63 5.46 -0.11 -3.49
N PHE A 64 5.42 -0.61 -2.24
CA PHE A 64 4.86 -1.89 -1.81
C PHE A 64 3.83 -1.71 -0.69
N THR A 65 2.98 -2.71 -0.51
CA THR A 65 1.82 -2.68 0.38
C THR A 65 2.17 -2.39 1.84
N ASN A 66 3.04 -3.20 2.48
CA ASN A 66 3.30 -3.03 3.92
C ASN A 66 3.94 -1.68 4.26
N PRO A 67 5.05 -1.23 3.63
CA PRO A 67 5.66 0.05 3.99
C PRO A 67 4.70 1.21 3.81
N ASN A 68 3.86 1.19 2.78
CA ASN A 68 2.94 2.28 2.50
C ASN A 68 1.71 2.29 3.40
N ASN A 69 1.07 1.15 3.62
CA ASN A 69 -0.03 1.08 4.60
C ASN A 69 0.43 1.51 6.00
N LEU A 70 1.64 1.08 6.42
CA LEU A 70 2.18 1.50 7.72
C LEU A 70 2.56 2.99 7.73
N SER A 71 3.11 3.54 6.64
CA SER A 71 3.32 4.98 6.53
C SER A 71 2.02 5.77 6.66
N ILE A 72 0.93 5.34 5.98
CA ILE A 72 -0.38 5.99 6.08
C ILE A 72 -0.89 6.01 7.53
N VAL A 73 -0.87 4.87 8.22
CA VAL A 73 -1.45 4.78 9.58
C VAL A 73 -0.51 5.26 10.69
N THR A 74 0.76 5.52 10.40
CA THR A 74 1.72 6.11 11.37
C THR A 74 2.00 7.58 11.11
N GLY A 75 1.69 8.09 9.90
CA GLY A 75 1.97 9.46 9.46
C GLY A 75 3.44 9.76 9.21
N VAL A 76 4.31 8.72 9.12
CA VAL A 76 5.77 8.86 8.99
C VAL A 76 6.35 7.86 7.99
N PRO A 77 7.58 8.09 7.47
CA PRO A 77 8.20 7.22 6.47
C PRO A 77 8.81 5.93 7.10
N PRO A 78 9.22 4.96 6.26
CA PRO A 78 9.86 3.71 6.68
C PRO A 78 11.07 3.86 7.59
N SER A 79 11.89 4.91 7.41
CA SER A 79 13.02 5.21 8.29
C SER A 79 12.63 5.37 9.75
N VAL A 80 11.41 5.81 10.03
CA VAL A 80 10.87 6.01 11.37
C VAL A 80 10.09 4.78 11.83
N HIS A 81 9.13 4.29 11.05
CA HIS A 81 8.29 3.16 11.49
C HIS A 81 8.95 1.77 11.31
N GLY A 82 10.03 1.67 10.54
CA GLY A 82 10.86 0.48 10.45
C GLY A 82 10.43 -0.59 9.44
N ILE A 83 9.26 -0.48 8.82
CA ILE A 83 8.76 -1.46 7.83
C ILE A 83 9.21 -1.01 6.44
N CYS A 84 10.21 -1.69 5.86
CA CYS A 84 10.84 -1.32 4.59
C CYS A 84 10.45 -2.21 3.39
N GLY A 85 9.52 -3.13 3.56
CA GLY A 85 9.06 -4.05 2.53
C GLY A 85 8.02 -5.02 3.08
N ASN A 86 7.52 -5.91 2.23
CA ASN A 86 6.74 -7.07 2.67
C ASN A 86 7.67 -8.18 3.19
N TYR A 87 8.93 -8.17 2.73
CA TYR A 87 9.94 -9.18 2.97
C TYR A 87 11.33 -8.54 3.11
N PHE A 88 12.19 -9.05 4.00
CA PHE A 88 13.54 -8.53 4.19
C PHE A 88 14.48 -9.61 4.73
N PHE A 89 15.79 -9.34 4.68
CA PHE A 89 16.78 -10.13 5.40
C PHE A 89 16.97 -9.56 6.80
N ASP A 90 16.66 -10.40 7.82
CA ASP A 90 16.88 -10.07 9.22
C ASP A 90 18.34 -10.39 9.58
N PRO A 91 19.21 -9.38 9.76
CA PRO A 91 20.62 -9.60 10.02
C PRO A 91 20.87 -10.22 11.42
N GLU A 92 19.98 -10.03 12.38
CA GLU A 92 20.09 -10.59 13.74
C GLU A 92 19.89 -12.09 13.74
N ARG A 93 19.02 -12.60 12.85
CA ARG A 93 18.70 -14.01 12.71
C ARG A 93 19.46 -14.70 11.57
N GLY A 94 20.01 -13.93 10.65
CA GLY A 94 20.58 -14.45 9.41
C GLY A 94 19.56 -15.08 8.46
N GLU A 95 18.28 -14.71 8.59
CA GLU A 95 17.14 -15.32 7.88
C GLU A 95 16.39 -14.28 7.04
N GLU A 96 15.76 -14.78 5.99
CA GLU A 96 14.81 -14.01 5.17
C GLU A 96 13.41 -14.19 5.76
N VAL A 97 12.75 -13.10 6.14
CA VAL A 97 11.46 -13.14 6.84
C VAL A 97 10.46 -12.14 6.27
N MET A 98 9.18 -12.46 6.46
CA MET A 98 8.10 -11.52 6.15
C MET A 98 7.98 -10.43 7.21
N MET A 99 7.81 -9.18 6.78
CA MET A 99 7.57 -8.01 7.66
C MET A 99 6.08 -7.85 7.99
N ASN A 100 5.44 -8.90 8.48
CA ASN A 100 4.03 -8.92 8.88
C ASN A 100 3.82 -9.08 10.40
N ASP A 101 4.91 -9.18 11.17
CA ASP A 101 4.86 -9.23 12.62
C ASP A 101 5.02 -7.82 13.21
N PRO A 102 4.11 -7.39 14.12
CA PRO A 102 4.17 -6.09 14.78
C PRO A 102 5.48 -5.80 15.53
N ARG A 103 6.27 -6.82 15.90
CA ARG A 103 7.60 -6.62 16.52
C ARG A 103 8.56 -5.80 15.65
N HIS A 104 8.35 -5.78 14.32
CA HIS A 104 9.17 -5.00 13.40
C HIS A 104 8.78 -3.52 13.37
N LEU A 105 7.59 -3.16 13.88
CA LEU A 105 7.10 -1.79 13.95
C LEU A 105 7.75 -1.04 15.12
N ARG A 106 8.38 0.09 14.84
CA ARG A 106 9.16 0.87 15.82
C ARG A 106 8.36 1.96 16.53
N VAL A 107 7.19 2.32 15.99
CA VAL A 107 6.38 3.45 16.46
C VAL A 107 4.91 3.08 16.58
N GLY A 108 4.13 3.91 17.27
CA GLY A 108 2.68 3.75 17.38
C GLY A 108 1.94 4.17 16.12
N THR A 109 0.71 3.67 15.97
CA THR A 109 -0.20 4.07 14.89
C THR A 109 -1.17 5.15 15.36
N ILE A 110 -1.64 5.98 14.43
CA ILE A 110 -2.73 6.95 14.64
C ILE A 110 -3.98 6.21 15.16
N LEU A 111 -4.27 5.03 14.58
CA LEU A 111 -5.40 4.19 14.96
C LEU A 111 -5.36 3.78 16.44
N ALA A 112 -4.19 3.31 16.91
CA ALA A 112 -3.99 2.93 18.31
C ALA A 112 -4.09 4.14 19.25
N ALA A 113 -3.54 5.29 18.86
CA ALA A 113 -3.57 6.51 19.67
C ALA A 113 -4.98 7.07 19.83
N PHE A 114 -5.77 7.13 18.74
CA PHE A 114 -7.18 7.54 18.80
C PHE A 114 -8.01 6.56 19.64
N SER A 115 -7.80 5.27 19.46
CA SER A 115 -8.44 4.23 20.28
C SER A 115 -8.11 4.37 21.76
N ALA A 116 -6.85 4.67 22.12
CA ALA A 116 -6.43 4.91 23.49
C ALA A 116 -7.06 6.18 24.10
N ALA A 117 -7.34 7.19 23.29
CA ALA A 117 -8.06 8.40 23.68
C ALA A 117 -9.59 8.21 23.77
N GLY A 118 -10.10 7.02 23.49
CA GLY A 118 -11.53 6.67 23.60
C GLY A 118 -12.33 6.76 22.32
N ALA A 119 -11.70 7.02 21.17
CA ALA A 119 -12.37 7.00 19.88
C ALA A 119 -12.81 5.58 19.50
N LYS A 120 -13.97 5.47 18.87
CA LYS A 120 -14.43 4.24 18.22
C LYS A 120 -13.66 4.08 16.91
N VAL A 121 -12.72 3.14 16.88
CA VAL A 121 -11.87 2.90 15.71
C VAL A 121 -12.24 1.58 15.05
N ALA A 122 -12.33 1.58 13.71
CA ALA A 122 -12.56 0.39 12.91
C ALA A 122 -11.51 0.27 11.80
N VAL A 123 -10.96 -0.93 11.64
CA VAL A 123 -10.02 -1.31 10.59
C VAL A 123 -10.53 -2.53 9.86
N ILE A 124 -10.67 -2.42 8.54
CA ILE A 124 -11.07 -3.53 7.69
C ILE A 124 -10.06 -3.68 6.57
N THR A 125 -9.46 -4.84 6.46
CA THR A 125 -8.48 -5.15 5.42
C THR A 125 -8.97 -6.27 4.51
N ALA A 126 -8.49 -6.32 3.28
CA ALA A 126 -8.71 -7.46 2.42
C ALA A 126 -7.92 -8.69 2.92
N LYS A 127 -6.64 -8.52 3.22
CA LYS A 127 -5.70 -9.57 3.62
C LYS A 127 -5.45 -9.61 5.13
N ASP A 128 -5.46 -10.80 5.74
CA ASP A 128 -5.26 -10.96 7.18
C ASP A 128 -3.83 -10.61 7.66
N LYS A 129 -2.84 -10.76 6.82
CA LYS A 129 -1.43 -10.44 7.14
C LYS A 129 -1.26 -8.97 7.55
N LEU A 130 -1.89 -8.05 6.82
CA LEU A 130 -1.81 -6.62 7.09
C LEU A 130 -2.60 -6.24 8.36
N ARG A 131 -3.70 -6.95 8.66
CA ARG A 131 -4.57 -6.72 9.81
C ARG A 131 -3.80 -6.64 11.13
N LYS A 132 -2.85 -7.56 11.35
CA LYS A 132 -2.08 -7.63 12.61
C LYS A 132 -1.19 -6.40 12.81
N LEU A 133 -0.59 -5.89 11.73
CA LEU A 133 0.21 -4.67 11.77
C LEU A 133 -0.65 -3.44 12.04
N LEU A 134 -1.76 -3.27 11.32
CA LEU A 134 -2.66 -2.12 11.44
C LEU A 134 -3.37 -2.08 12.79
N GLY A 135 -3.79 -3.25 13.31
CA GLY A 135 -4.45 -3.39 14.60
C GLY A 135 -3.51 -3.39 15.81
N PHE A 136 -2.20 -3.21 15.62
CA PHE A 136 -1.25 -3.29 16.72
C PHE A 136 -1.53 -2.26 17.82
N ARG A 137 -1.74 -2.75 19.05
CA ARG A 137 -2.10 -1.96 20.24
C ARG A 137 -3.41 -1.17 20.12
N MET A 138 -4.23 -1.43 19.12
CA MET A 138 -5.53 -0.80 18.96
C MET A 138 -6.60 -1.55 19.78
N LYS A 139 -7.50 -0.80 20.42
CA LYS A 139 -8.76 -1.31 20.95
C LYS A 139 -9.87 -0.87 20.00
N GLY A 140 -10.72 -1.78 19.56
CA GLY A 140 -11.79 -1.48 18.61
C GLY A 140 -12.01 -2.61 17.62
N ILE A 141 -12.66 -2.32 16.51
CA ILE A 141 -12.97 -3.31 15.47
C ILE A 141 -11.79 -3.45 14.52
N CYS A 142 -11.26 -4.68 14.37
CA CYS A 142 -10.17 -4.94 13.43
C CYS A 142 -10.27 -6.36 12.86
N PHE A 143 -10.63 -6.48 11.58
CA PHE A 143 -10.75 -7.77 10.91
C PHE A 143 -10.37 -7.71 9.43
N SER A 144 -10.24 -8.89 8.80
CA SER A 144 -10.01 -9.04 7.36
C SER A 144 -11.19 -9.72 6.68
N SER A 145 -11.46 -9.36 5.42
CA SER A 145 -12.45 -10.06 4.59
C SER A 145 -12.01 -11.49 4.26
N GLU A 146 -10.70 -11.73 4.15
CA GLU A 146 -10.10 -13.05 3.92
C GLU A 146 -10.50 -14.08 4.99
N LYS A 147 -10.68 -13.64 6.24
CA LYS A 147 -11.04 -14.50 7.38
C LYS A 147 -12.29 -14.02 8.11
N ALA A 148 -13.27 -13.50 7.35
CA ALA A 148 -14.49 -12.95 7.92
C ALA A 148 -15.32 -13.95 8.72
N ASP A 149 -15.23 -15.23 8.41
CA ASP A 149 -15.87 -16.35 9.13
C ASP A 149 -15.18 -16.74 10.45
N GLN A 150 -13.92 -16.29 10.65
CA GLN A 150 -13.13 -16.59 11.85
C GLN A 150 -13.13 -15.42 12.86
N VAL A 151 -13.88 -14.37 12.56
CA VAL A 151 -13.94 -13.14 13.38
C VAL A 151 -14.66 -13.42 14.70
N SER A 152 -14.03 -13.00 15.81
CA SER A 152 -14.58 -13.12 17.15
C SER A 152 -14.56 -11.78 17.89
N LEU A 153 -15.50 -11.61 18.82
CA LEU A 153 -15.58 -10.42 19.66
C LEU A 153 -14.28 -10.22 20.47
N ALA A 154 -13.69 -11.30 20.97
CA ALA A 154 -12.51 -11.26 21.81
C ALA A 154 -11.24 -10.79 21.04
N GLU A 155 -11.06 -11.24 19.80
CA GLU A 155 -9.88 -10.89 19.01
C GLU A 155 -10.10 -9.65 18.13
N ASN A 156 -11.31 -9.48 17.60
CA ASN A 156 -11.59 -8.51 16.54
C ASN A 156 -12.49 -7.35 16.97
N GLY A 157 -12.99 -7.36 18.20
CA GLY A 157 -13.91 -6.34 18.71
C GLY A 157 -15.32 -6.37 18.08
N ILE A 158 -15.63 -7.39 17.29
CA ILE A 158 -16.89 -7.63 16.62
C ILE A 158 -17.08 -9.13 16.37
N GLU A 159 -18.30 -9.57 16.14
CA GLU A 159 -18.65 -10.96 15.80
C GLU A 159 -19.72 -11.01 14.73
N ASN A 160 -19.95 -12.21 14.16
CA ASN A 160 -20.98 -12.47 13.16
C ASN A 160 -20.86 -11.57 11.92
N VAL A 161 -19.62 -11.29 11.47
CA VAL A 161 -19.32 -10.31 10.41
C VAL A 161 -19.94 -10.74 9.08
N VAL A 162 -19.93 -12.02 8.73
CA VAL A 162 -20.53 -12.56 7.50
C VAL A 162 -22.01 -12.20 7.42
N ASP A 163 -22.78 -12.45 8.49
CA ASP A 163 -24.20 -12.14 8.57
C ASP A 163 -24.47 -10.63 8.61
N ARG A 164 -23.63 -9.88 9.33
CA ARG A 164 -23.73 -8.42 9.43
C ARG A 164 -23.52 -7.72 8.09
N VAL A 165 -22.59 -8.21 7.31
CA VAL A 165 -22.24 -7.70 5.96
C VAL A 165 -23.29 -8.19 4.94
N GLY A 166 -23.79 -9.41 5.11
CA GLY A 166 -24.72 -10.05 4.18
C GLY A 166 -24.04 -10.56 2.89
N MET A 167 -22.76 -10.87 2.97
CA MET A 167 -21.96 -11.45 1.89
C MET A 167 -21.26 -12.71 2.38
N PRO A 168 -21.13 -13.76 1.54
CA PRO A 168 -20.32 -14.93 1.87
C PRO A 168 -18.83 -14.54 1.98
N VAL A 169 -18.03 -15.37 2.64
CA VAL A 169 -16.57 -15.19 2.66
C VAL A 169 -16.04 -15.23 1.24
N PRO A 170 -15.36 -14.16 0.78
CA PRO A 170 -14.92 -14.10 -0.60
C PRO A 170 -13.69 -14.98 -0.86
N SER A 171 -13.53 -15.42 -2.11
CA SER A 171 -12.26 -16.01 -2.55
C SER A 171 -11.13 -14.97 -2.48
N VAL A 172 -9.94 -15.41 -2.04
CA VAL A 172 -8.75 -14.56 -1.93
C VAL A 172 -8.34 -13.93 -3.27
N TYR A 173 -8.58 -14.62 -4.37
CA TYR A 173 -8.28 -14.18 -5.73
C TYR A 173 -9.57 -13.74 -6.45
N SER A 174 -10.25 -12.75 -5.89
CA SER A 174 -11.46 -12.17 -6.49
C SER A 174 -11.63 -10.70 -6.16
N ALA A 175 -12.36 -9.96 -6.99
CA ALA A 175 -12.77 -8.59 -6.72
C ALA A 175 -13.66 -8.49 -5.45
N ALA A 176 -14.42 -9.55 -5.16
CA ALA A 176 -15.31 -9.63 -4.01
C ALA A 176 -14.56 -9.50 -2.67
N LEU A 177 -13.26 -9.83 -2.62
CA LEU A 177 -12.45 -9.65 -1.41
C LEU A 177 -12.37 -8.18 -1.00
N SER A 178 -12.17 -7.29 -1.97
CA SER A 178 -12.19 -5.83 -1.75
C SER A 178 -13.60 -5.26 -1.62
N GLU A 179 -14.58 -5.81 -2.35
CA GLU A 179 -15.99 -5.40 -2.21
C GLU A 179 -16.49 -5.63 -0.79
N PHE A 180 -16.15 -6.78 -0.19
CA PHE A 180 -16.50 -7.07 1.21
C PHE A 180 -15.96 -6.01 2.17
N VAL A 181 -14.73 -5.50 1.96
CA VAL A 181 -14.16 -4.42 2.78
C VAL A 181 -15.04 -3.17 2.73
N PHE A 182 -15.47 -2.76 1.54
CA PHE A 182 -16.31 -1.57 1.36
C PHE A 182 -17.71 -1.75 1.93
N VAL A 183 -18.37 -2.88 1.63
CA VAL A 183 -19.71 -3.17 2.15
C VAL A 183 -19.68 -3.25 3.67
N ALA A 184 -18.69 -3.91 4.26
CA ALA A 184 -18.51 -3.95 5.70
C ALA A 184 -18.29 -2.54 6.29
N GLY A 185 -17.48 -1.70 5.64
CA GLY A 185 -17.29 -0.30 6.05
C GLY A 185 -18.58 0.49 6.06
N VAL A 186 -19.40 0.37 5.02
CA VAL A 186 -20.75 0.99 4.96
C VAL A 186 -21.65 0.48 6.09
N LYS A 187 -21.69 -0.85 6.31
CA LYS A 187 -22.52 -1.45 7.38
C LYS A 187 -22.10 -1.02 8.78
N LEU A 188 -20.78 -0.90 9.02
CA LEU A 188 -20.27 -0.38 10.28
C LEU A 188 -20.60 1.11 10.44
N MET A 189 -20.52 1.91 9.38
CA MET A 189 -20.91 3.32 9.45
C MET A 189 -22.40 3.49 9.74
N GLU A 190 -23.27 2.64 9.20
CA GLU A 190 -24.71 2.66 9.45
C GLU A 190 -25.08 2.29 10.90
N ARG A 191 -24.36 1.35 11.51
CA ARG A 191 -24.75 0.74 12.80
C ARG A 191 -23.95 1.22 13.99
N GLU A 192 -22.61 1.24 13.84
CA GLU A 192 -21.66 1.49 14.94
C GLU A 192 -21.15 2.94 14.95
N ARG A 193 -21.18 3.62 13.80
CA ARG A 193 -20.65 4.98 13.58
C ARG A 193 -19.27 5.17 14.21
N PRO A 194 -18.22 4.48 13.73
CA PRO A 194 -16.89 4.71 14.22
C PRO A 194 -16.43 6.15 13.94
N ASP A 195 -15.68 6.74 14.89
CA ASP A 195 -15.08 8.07 14.74
C ASP A 195 -13.98 8.07 13.68
N LEU A 196 -13.23 6.95 13.61
CA LEU A 196 -12.13 6.76 12.69
C LEU A 196 -12.21 5.37 12.06
N MET A 197 -12.18 5.31 10.74
CA MET A 197 -12.21 4.05 9.99
C MET A 197 -11.08 4.00 8.96
N TYR A 198 -10.40 2.88 8.87
CA TYR A 198 -9.41 2.58 7.84
C TYR A 198 -9.83 1.37 7.02
N LEU A 199 -9.96 1.56 5.71
CA LEU A 199 -10.32 0.53 4.74
C LEU A 199 -9.14 0.28 3.81
N SER A 200 -8.66 -0.97 3.70
CA SER A 200 -7.57 -1.33 2.81
C SER A 200 -7.97 -2.52 1.93
N THR A 201 -7.91 -2.33 0.61
CA THR A 201 -8.26 -3.33 -0.38
C THR A 201 -7.08 -4.26 -0.72
N THR A 202 -7.17 -5.00 -1.82
CA THR A 202 -6.07 -5.74 -2.45
C THR A 202 -5.99 -5.39 -3.92
N ASP A 203 -4.80 -5.43 -4.46
CA ASP A 203 -4.42 -5.08 -5.83
C ASP A 203 -4.64 -6.20 -6.86
N TYR A 204 -5.38 -7.24 -6.49
CA TYR A 204 -5.65 -8.37 -7.39
C TYR A 204 -6.16 -7.93 -8.77
N ILE A 205 -7.10 -6.99 -8.80
CA ILE A 205 -7.66 -6.47 -10.05
C ILE A 205 -6.61 -5.69 -10.84
N GLN A 206 -5.79 -4.88 -10.19
CA GLN A 206 -4.76 -4.06 -10.82
C GLN A 206 -3.65 -4.92 -11.46
N HIS A 207 -3.34 -6.08 -10.86
CA HIS A 207 -2.44 -7.08 -11.47
C HIS A 207 -3.05 -7.74 -12.72
N LYS A 208 -4.39 -7.89 -12.80
CA LYS A 208 -5.08 -8.59 -13.89
C LYS A 208 -5.57 -7.66 -14.99
N ALA A 209 -5.84 -6.39 -14.71
CA ALA A 209 -6.56 -5.51 -15.60
C ALA A 209 -5.94 -4.12 -15.67
N ALA A 210 -5.63 -3.64 -16.86
CA ALA A 210 -5.16 -2.28 -17.11
C ALA A 210 -6.30 -1.26 -16.90
N PRO A 211 -5.97 0.04 -16.65
CA PRO A 211 -6.96 1.12 -16.64
C PRO A 211 -7.82 1.12 -17.92
N GLY A 212 -9.12 1.36 -17.77
CA GLY A 212 -10.07 1.44 -18.88
C GLY A 212 -10.61 0.09 -19.38
N THR A 213 -10.06 -1.03 -18.92
CA THR A 213 -10.65 -2.34 -19.21
C THR A 213 -11.98 -2.50 -18.47
N ARG A 214 -12.89 -3.35 -19.01
CA ARG A 214 -14.18 -3.61 -18.37
C ARG A 214 -14.01 -4.07 -16.91
N ILE A 215 -13.11 -5.00 -16.66
CA ILE A 215 -12.87 -5.56 -15.33
C ILE A 215 -12.43 -4.46 -14.34
N ALA A 216 -11.48 -3.61 -14.77
CA ALA A 216 -11.05 -2.48 -13.94
C ALA A 216 -12.20 -1.48 -13.73
N ASN A 217 -12.93 -1.12 -14.78
CA ASN A 217 -14.05 -0.19 -14.69
C ASN A 217 -15.17 -0.70 -13.78
N ASP A 218 -15.52 -1.99 -13.85
CA ASP A 218 -16.52 -2.61 -12.95
C ASP A 218 -16.06 -2.55 -11.48
N PHE A 219 -14.77 -2.76 -11.21
CA PHE A 219 -14.18 -2.65 -9.88
C PHE A 219 -14.24 -1.21 -9.35
N TYR A 220 -13.86 -0.22 -10.14
CA TYR A 220 -13.94 1.19 -9.73
C TYR A 220 -15.39 1.70 -9.63
N ALA A 221 -16.33 1.16 -10.40
CA ALA A 221 -17.76 1.42 -10.22
C ALA A 221 -18.29 0.90 -8.85
N MET A 222 -17.81 -0.25 -8.40
CA MET A 222 -18.12 -0.77 -7.07
C MET A 222 -17.56 0.14 -5.97
N ILE A 223 -16.31 0.59 -6.09
CA ILE A 223 -15.68 1.55 -5.16
C ILE A 223 -16.50 2.84 -5.12
N ASP A 224 -16.81 3.41 -6.26
CA ASP A 224 -17.56 4.67 -6.43
C ASP A 224 -18.89 4.67 -5.66
N ARG A 225 -19.69 3.58 -5.84
CA ARG A 225 -20.98 3.44 -5.16
C ARG A 225 -20.84 3.40 -3.63
N ASN A 226 -19.85 2.68 -3.12
CA ASN A 226 -19.62 2.58 -1.69
C ASN A 226 -19.09 3.88 -1.07
N LEU A 227 -18.20 4.59 -1.76
CA LEU A 227 -17.73 5.91 -1.34
C LEU A 227 -18.89 6.91 -1.31
N ALA A 228 -19.76 6.92 -2.33
CA ALA A 228 -20.96 7.75 -2.36
C ALA A 228 -21.85 7.47 -1.14
N ARG A 229 -22.05 6.18 -0.79
CA ARG A 229 -22.85 5.79 0.36
C ARG A 229 -22.23 6.25 1.69
N LEU A 230 -20.92 6.15 1.86
CA LEU A 230 -20.22 6.68 3.05
C LEU A 230 -20.36 8.20 3.18
N ASP A 231 -20.31 8.95 2.06
CA ASP A 231 -20.54 10.40 2.07
C ASP A 231 -21.99 10.76 2.46
N GLU A 232 -22.99 10.04 1.94
CA GLU A 232 -24.41 10.18 2.34
C GLU A 232 -24.60 9.95 3.84
N LEU A 233 -23.84 9.04 4.45
CA LEU A 233 -23.83 8.78 5.89
C LEU A 233 -23.09 9.87 6.70
N GLY A 234 -22.55 10.89 6.04
CA GLY A 234 -21.94 12.07 6.64
C GLY A 234 -20.46 11.95 6.94
N ALA A 235 -19.78 10.93 6.45
CA ALA A 235 -18.34 10.75 6.67
C ALA A 235 -17.51 11.80 5.89
N THR A 236 -16.41 12.24 6.49
CA THR A 236 -15.28 12.76 5.73
C THR A 236 -14.53 11.56 5.16
N ILE A 237 -14.27 11.57 3.86
CA ILE A 237 -13.65 10.45 3.15
C ILE A 237 -12.34 10.93 2.53
N VAL A 238 -11.24 10.27 2.85
CA VAL A 238 -9.96 10.43 2.17
C VAL A 238 -9.64 9.15 1.41
N VAL A 239 -9.42 9.25 0.11
CA VAL A 239 -9.02 8.12 -0.75
C VAL A 239 -7.58 8.32 -1.16
N THR A 240 -6.76 7.31 -0.92
CA THR A 240 -5.37 7.23 -1.40
C THR A 240 -5.04 5.81 -1.85
N ALA A 241 -3.79 5.57 -2.21
CA ALA A 241 -3.28 4.24 -2.48
C ALA A 241 -1.91 4.05 -1.82
N ASP A 242 -1.53 2.83 -1.64
CA ASP A 242 -0.19 2.44 -1.19
C ASP A 242 0.84 2.48 -2.31
N HIS A 243 0.44 2.22 -3.54
CA HIS A 243 1.26 2.33 -4.76
C HIS A 243 0.38 2.36 -6.02
N GLY A 244 1.01 2.61 -7.16
CA GLY A 244 0.44 2.41 -8.49
C GLY A 244 0.69 1.01 -9.04
N MET A 245 0.40 0.80 -10.34
CA MET A 245 0.54 -0.49 -11.01
C MET A 245 0.83 -0.30 -12.50
N ASN A 246 1.93 -0.86 -13.01
CA ASN A 246 2.31 -0.74 -14.43
C ASN A 246 2.48 -2.09 -15.12
N ALA A 247 2.40 -2.06 -16.45
CA ALA A 247 2.74 -3.19 -17.30
C ALA A 247 4.24 -3.49 -17.19
N LYS A 248 4.60 -4.77 -17.07
CA LYS A 248 5.98 -5.25 -16.89
C LYS A 248 6.29 -6.35 -17.92
N HIS A 249 5.91 -6.10 -19.15
CA HIS A 249 6.09 -7.04 -20.26
C HIS A 249 6.55 -6.33 -21.52
N ARG A 250 7.17 -7.07 -22.40
CA ARG A 250 7.59 -6.63 -23.73
C ARG A 250 6.39 -6.53 -24.68
N ALA A 251 6.61 -6.00 -25.87
CA ALA A 251 5.57 -5.88 -26.90
C ALA A 251 4.94 -7.23 -27.31
N ASP A 252 5.68 -8.33 -27.18
CA ASP A 252 5.22 -9.69 -27.43
C ASP A 252 4.41 -10.29 -26.26
N GLY A 253 4.20 -9.53 -25.18
CA GLY A 253 3.48 -9.98 -23.99
C GLY A 253 4.32 -10.78 -22.99
N GLN A 254 5.58 -11.11 -23.33
CA GLN A 254 6.45 -11.84 -22.43
C GLN A 254 6.94 -10.95 -21.28
N PRO A 255 7.02 -11.46 -20.03
CA PRO A 255 7.55 -10.72 -18.89
C PRO A 255 8.94 -10.15 -19.17
N ASN A 256 9.16 -8.88 -18.81
CA ASN A 256 10.45 -8.20 -18.95
C ASN A 256 11.20 -8.27 -17.62
N VAL A 257 11.99 -9.32 -17.43
CA VAL A 257 12.61 -9.66 -16.12
C VAL A 257 14.14 -9.60 -16.21
N ILE A 258 14.75 -8.94 -15.22
CA ILE A 258 16.18 -9.02 -14.92
C ILE A 258 16.36 -9.98 -13.75
N TYR A 259 16.95 -11.16 -13.98
CA TYR A 259 17.29 -12.12 -12.92
C TYR A 259 18.62 -11.69 -12.27
N LEU A 260 18.51 -10.83 -11.26
CA LEU A 260 19.66 -10.09 -10.72
C LEU A 260 20.63 -11.00 -9.94
N GLN A 261 20.12 -12.02 -9.22
CA GLN A 261 20.99 -12.99 -8.54
C GLN A 261 21.83 -13.78 -9.54
N ASP A 262 21.20 -14.35 -10.58
CA ASP A 262 21.93 -15.09 -11.63
C ASP A 262 22.99 -14.20 -12.29
N THR A 263 22.64 -12.93 -12.53
CA THR A 263 23.53 -11.96 -13.15
C THR A 263 24.76 -11.66 -12.27
N ILE A 264 24.56 -11.42 -10.99
CA ILE A 264 25.63 -11.13 -10.03
C ILE A 264 26.49 -12.38 -9.81
N ASP A 265 25.88 -13.56 -9.67
CA ASP A 265 26.59 -14.83 -9.49
C ASP A 265 27.51 -15.14 -10.67
N ALA A 266 27.08 -14.81 -11.90
CA ALA A 266 27.93 -14.93 -13.09
C ALA A 266 29.13 -13.97 -13.08
N TRP A 267 29.05 -12.86 -12.34
CA TRP A 267 30.11 -11.87 -12.29
C TRP A 267 31.16 -12.13 -11.21
N ILE A 268 30.72 -12.52 -10.02
CA ILE A 268 31.56 -12.59 -8.81
C ILE A 268 31.55 -13.95 -8.14
N GLY A 269 30.78 -14.90 -8.67
CA GLY A 269 30.65 -16.26 -8.12
C GLY A 269 29.47 -16.40 -7.15
N LYS A 270 28.97 -17.62 -7.00
CA LYS A 270 27.87 -17.98 -6.08
C LYS A 270 28.24 -17.66 -4.64
N ASP A 271 27.21 -17.37 -3.84
CA ASP A 271 27.32 -17.09 -2.40
C ASP A 271 28.12 -15.83 -2.04
N LYS A 272 28.47 -14.99 -3.03
CA LYS A 272 29.17 -13.70 -2.82
C LYS A 272 28.19 -12.54 -2.67
N ALA A 273 26.95 -12.71 -3.12
CA ALA A 273 25.87 -11.75 -2.98
C ALA A 273 24.57 -12.46 -2.67
N ARG A 274 23.66 -11.73 -2.03
CA ARG A 274 22.28 -12.14 -1.82
C ARG A 274 21.34 -11.05 -2.32
N VAL A 275 20.47 -11.39 -3.24
CA VAL A 275 19.41 -10.50 -3.74
C VAL A 275 18.12 -10.80 -3.00
N ILE A 276 17.55 -9.76 -2.36
CA ILE A 276 16.26 -9.82 -1.68
C ILE A 276 15.27 -8.97 -2.45
N LEU A 277 14.09 -9.54 -2.69
CA LEU A 277 12.97 -8.84 -3.31
C LEU A 277 11.94 -8.47 -2.21
N PRO A 278 11.85 -7.20 -1.79
CA PRO A 278 10.92 -6.80 -0.74
C PRO A 278 9.44 -6.99 -1.09
N ILE A 279 9.09 -7.25 -2.35
CA ILE A 279 7.75 -7.64 -2.80
C ILE A 279 7.40 -9.07 -2.42
N THR A 280 8.38 -9.91 -2.09
CA THR A 280 8.16 -11.35 -1.91
C THR A 280 7.05 -11.62 -0.91
N ASP A 281 6.07 -12.37 -1.37
CA ASP A 281 5.01 -12.95 -0.59
C ASP A 281 4.80 -14.39 -1.10
N PRO A 282 5.25 -15.41 -0.37
CA PRO A 282 5.17 -16.80 -0.80
C PRO A 282 3.73 -17.31 -0.97
N TYR A 283 2.74 -16.54 -0.53
CA TYR A 283 1.32 -16.87 -0.68
C TYR A 283 0.64 -16.16 -1.86
N VAL A 284 1.38 -15.34 -2.62
CA VAL A 284 0.85 -14.59 -3.77
C VAL A 284 1.53 -15.07 -5.05
N MET A 285 0.78 -15.73 -5.93
CA MET A 285 1.30 -16.36 -7.15
C MET A 285 1.14 -15.52 -8.42
N HIS A 286 0.22 -14.54 -8.44
CA HIS A 286 -0.19 -13.85 -9.67
C HIS A 286 0.83 -12.85 -10.24
N HIS A 287 1.93 -12.57 -9.52
CA HIS A 287 3.04 -11.74 -10.01
C HIS A 287 4.42 -12.44 -9.88
N GLY A 288 4.44 -13.72 -9.54
CA GLY A 288 5.67 -14.51 -9.41
C GLY A 288 6.69 -13.94 -8.42
N ALA A 289 6.27 -13.14 -7.41
CA ALA A 289 7.11 -12.37 -6.50
C ALA A 289 8.09 -11.41 -7.21
N LEU A 290 7.73 -10.92 -8.41
CA LEU A 290 8.52 -10.00 -9.22
C LEU A 290 8.07 -8.55 -9.01
N GLY A 291 8.99 -7.65 -8.75
CA GLY A 291 8.73 -6.22 -8.57
C GLY A 291 9.86 -5.36 -9.13
N SER A 292 9.70 -4.04 -9.03
CA SER A 292 10.67 -3.07 -9.59
C SER A 292 11.73 -2.61 -8.59
N PHE A 293 11.89 -3.30 -7.46
CA PHE A 293 12.82 -2.92 -6.39
C PHE A 293 13.53 -4.15 -5.81
N ALA A 294 14.83 -4.09 -5.65
CA ALA A 294 15.63 -5.14 -5.04
C ALA A 294 16.68 -4.59 -4.08
N LEU A 295 17.04 -5.41 -3.09
CA LEU A 295 18.14 -5.18 -2.16
C LEU A 295 19.25 -6.19 -2.43
N VAL A 296 20.49 -5.73 -2.49
CA VAL A 296 21.67 -6.59 -2.67
C VAL A 296 22.53 -6.50 -1.42
N TYR A 297 22.81 -7.64 -0.80
CA TYR A 297 23.75 -7.80 0.30
C TYR A 297 25.01 -8.48 -0.24
N LEU A 298 26.18 -7.95 0.07
CA LEU A 298 27.48 -8.47 -0.39
C LEU A 298 28.26 -9.09 0.77
N ALA A 299 28.85 -10.25 0.52
CA ALA A 299 29.71 -10.92 1.50
C ALA A 299 31.02 -10.15 1.75
N ALA A 300 31.51 -9.41 0.75
CA ALA A 300 32.73 -8.59 0.84
C ALA A 300 32.41 -7.12 0.51
N PRO A 301 32.53 -6.20 1.48
CA PRO A 301 32.26 -4.76 1.25
C PRO A 301 33.14 -4.11 0.20
N ALA A 302 34.35 -4.62 -0.04
CA ALA A 302 35.32 -4.04 -0.99
C ALA A 302 34.81 -3.99 -2.44
N ASP A 303 33.84 -4.84 -2.80
CA ASP A 303 33.34 -4.99 -4.18
C ASP A 303 32.09 -4.15 -4.46
N GLN A 304 31.52 -3.44 -3.46
CA GLN A 304 30.23 -2.78 -3.56
C GLN A 304 30.13 -1.82 -4.75
N HIS A 305 31.10 -0.91 -4.93
CA HIS A 305 31.06 0.08 -6.00
C HIS A 305 31.21 -0.55 -7.39
N ALA A 306 32.07 -1.58 -7.51
CA ALA A 306 32.25 -2.29 -8.78
C ALA A 306 30.97 -3.03 -9.19
N VAL A 307 30.30 -3.72 -8.24
CA VAL A 307 29.05 -4.42 -8.48
C VAL A 307 27.94 -3.42 -8.79
N ALA A 308 27.82 -2.33 -8.03
CA ALA A 308 26.83 -1.27 -8.26
C ALA A 308 26.98 -0.66 -9.66
N GLY A 309 28.21 -0.35 -10.11
CA GLY A 309 28.48 0.18 -11.44
C GLY A 309 28.09 -0.81 -12.56
N ARG A 310 28.31 -2.10 -12.36
CA ARG A 310 27.89 -3.13 -13.33
C ARG A 310 26.36 -3.29 -13.38
N ILE A 311 25.68 -3.24 -12.23
CA ILE A 311 24.21 -3.27 -12.17
C ILE A 311 23.62 -2.05 -12.88
N ALA A 312 24.17 -0.85 -12.63
CA ALA A 312 23.71 0.39 -13.27
C ALA A 312 23.85 0.39 -14.81
N ALA A 313 24.76 -0.42 -15.36
CA ALA A 313 24.94 -0.58 -16.78
C ALA A 313 23.96 -1.57 -17.44
N LEU A 314 23.15 -2.29 -16.67
CA LEU A 314 22.16 -3.22 -17.21
C LEU A 314 20.97 -2.45 -17.85
N CYS A 315 20.58 -2.89 -19.04
CA CYS A 315 19.36 -2.39 -19.67
C CYS A 315 18.16 -2.73 -18.79
N GLY A 316 17.24 -1.75 -18.58
CA GLY A 316 16.07 -1.91 -17.73
C GLY A 316 16.31 -1.51 -16.26
N ILE A 317 17.51 -1.11 -15.86
CA ILE A 317 17.77 -0.50 -14.55
C ILE A 317 17.62 1.03 -14.66
N GLU A 318 16.87 1.61 -13.71
CA GLU A 318 16.67 3.06 -13.60
C GLU A 318 17.65 3.69 -12.60
N THR A 319 17.76 3.07 -11.41
CA THR A 319 18.51 3.67 -10.30
C THR A 319 19.24 2.57 -9.52
N VAL A 320 20.50 2.85 -9.20
CA VAL A 320 21.33 2.05 -8.28
C VAL A 320 21.89 2.99 -7.23
N LEU A 321 21.66 2.71 -5.96
CA LEU A 321 22.10 3.53 -4.84
C LEU A 321 22.84 2.68 -3.81
N MET A 322 23.87 3.24 -3.22
CA MET A 322 24.50 2.65 -2.04
C MET A 322 23.55 2.82 -0.83
N ARG A 323 23.71 1.97 0.19
CA ARG A 323 22.86 1.95 1.40
C ARG A 323 22.58 3.33 1.98
N ALA A 324 23.61 4.14 2.20
CA ALA A 324 23.46 5.47 2.80
C ALA A 324 22.67 6.44 1.91
N GLU A 325 22.90 6.40 0.61
CA GLU A 325 22.18 7.22 -0.37
C GLU A 325 20.72 6.79 -0.48
N ALA A 326 20.47 5.48 -0.51
CA ALA A 326 19.12 4.93 -0.55
C ALA A 326 18.33 5.25 0.72
N ALA A 327 18.96 5.12 1.90
CA ALA A 327 18.37 5.48 3.18
C ALA A 327 17.97 6.97 3.21
N ALA A 328 18.82 7.85 2.72
CA ALA A 328 18.53 9.28 2.67
C ALA A 328 17.46 9.62 1.61
N ARG A 329 17.62 9.11 0.36
CA ARG A 329 16.74 9.47 -0.76
C ARG A 329 15.32 8.90 -0.63
N PHE A 330 15.22 7.65 -0.17
CA PHE A 330 13.96 6.90 -0.08
C PHE A 330 13.40 6.81 1.35
N GLU A 331 14.05 7.48 2.32
CA GLU A 331 13.63 7.49 3.73
C GLU A 331 13.49 6.06 4.28
N LEU A 332 14.51 5.20 4.02
CA LEU A 332 14.54 3.80 4.44
C LEU A 332 15.37 3.61 5.73
N PRO A 333 15.04 2.61 6.55
CA PRO A 333 15.84 2.26 7.72
C PRO A 333 17.16 1.60 7.28
N ALA A 334 18.29 2.30 7.42
CA ALA A 334 19.59 1.85 6.94
C ALA A 334 20.02 0.49 7.51
N ASP A 335 19.55 0.14 8.70
CA ASP A 335 19.83 -1.13 9.36
C ASP A 335 19.00 -2.33 8.83
N ARG A 336 18.03 -2.07 7.93
CA ARG A 336 17.13 -3.10 7.36
C ARG A 336 17.18 -3.19 5.84
N ILE A 337 18.11 -2.53 5.22
CA ILE A 337 18.30 -2.58 3.76
C ILE A 337 19.68 -3.09 3.40
N GLY A 338 19.83 -3.60 2.17
CA GLY A 338 21.09 -4.14 1.66
C GLY A 338 22.17 -3.08 1.43
N ASP A 339 23.34 -3.51 1.00
CA ASP A 339 24.48 -2.64 0.66
C ASP A 339 24.18 -1.81 -0.58
N ILE A 340 23.41 -2.37 -1.52
CA ILE A 340 23.00 -1.73 -2.77
C ILE A 340 21.46 -1.86 -2.89
N VAL A 341 20.83 -0.76 -3.29
CA VAL A 341 19.42 -0.69 -3.64
C VAL A 341 19.30 -0.51 -5.14
N VAL A 342 18.45 -1.32 -5.77
CA VAL A 342 18.25 -1.36 -7.21
C VAL A 342 16.79 -1.10 -7.55
N VAL A 343 16.53 -0.17 -8.46
CA VAL A 343 15.19 0.14 -8.99
C VAL A 343 15.20 -0.05 -10.50
N SER A 344 14.25 -0.78 -11.03
CA SER A 344 14.10 -0.99 -12.46
C SER A 344 13.25 0.08 -13.14
N GLN A 345 13.35 0.16 -14.46
CA GLN A 345 12.53 1.04 -15.30
C GLN A 345 11.05 0.62 -15.30
N LEU A 346 10.20 1.52 -15.82
CA LEU A 346 8.74 1.40 -15.86
C LEU A 346 8.22 0.04 -16.31
N ASP A 347 8.80 -0.54 -17.36
CA ASP A 347 8.35 -1.77 -18.03
C ASP A 347 9.10 -3.04 -17.60
N THR A 348 9.98 -2.92 -16.59
CA THR A 348 10.91 -3.97 -16.17
C THR A 348 10.66 -4.36 -14.72
N VAL A 349 10.83 -5.65 -14.41
CA VAL A 349 10.86 -6.18 -13.04
C VAL A 349 12.19 -6.86 -12.76
N ILE A 350 12.51 -6.97 -11.49
CA ILE A 350 13.69 -7.67 -10.97
C ILE A 350 13.25 -8.98 -10.34
N GLY A 351 13.91 -10.07 -10.70
CA GLY A 351 13.83 -11.38 -10.06
C GLY A 351 15.16 -11.74 -9.37
N THR A 352 15.12 -12.77 -8.54
CA THR A 352 16.34 -13.39 -8.00
C THR A 352 17.00 -14.29 -9.04
N SER A 353 16.75 -15.59 -8.99
CA SER A 353 17.16 -16.58 -9.98
C SER A 353 15.98 -17.05 -10.81
N ARG A 354 16.21 -17.42 -12.05
CA ARG A 354 15.15 -17.84 -12.98
C ARG A 354 14.32 -19.01 -12.45
N ASP A 355 14.92 -19.95 -11.77
CA ASP A 355 14.30 -21.13 -11.20
C ASP A 355 13.42 -20.86 -9.96
N ARG A 356 13.54 -19.67 -9.37
CA ARG A 356 12.73 -19.27 -8.20
C ARG A 356 11.45 -18.52 -8.54
N HIS A 357 11.19 -18.23 -9.82
CA HIS A 357 10.02 -17.48 -10.27
C HIS A 357 9.23 -18.32 -11.27
N ASP A 358 8.20 -19.00 -10.78
CA ASP A 358 7.26 -19.72 -11.64
C ASP A 358 6.29 -18.71 -12.29
N LEU A 359 6.42 -18.51 -13.59
CA LEU A 359 5.59 -17.63 -14.39
C LEU A 359 4.56 -18.39 -15.23
N SER A 360 4.48 -19.72 -15.10
CA SER A 360 3.55 -20.57 -15.86
C SER A 360 2.08 -20.31 -15.50
N GLY A 361 1.83 -19.76 -14.29
CA GLY A 361 0.49 -19.37 -13.82
C GLY A 361 0.00 -18.00 -14.29
N LEU A 362 0.78 -17.26 -15.09
CA LEU A 362 0.35 -15.97 -15.64
C LEU A 362 -0.68 -16.20 -16.74
N ASP A 363 -1.92 -15.82 -16.50
CA ASP A 363 -3.05 -15.88 -17.44
C ASP A 363 -3.25 -14.55 -18.22
N VAL A 364 -2.53 -13.49 -17.81
CA VAL A 364 -2.47 -12.18 -18.46
C VAL A 364 -1.03 -11.66 -18.50
N PRO A 365 -0.69 -10.72 -19.39
CA PRO A 365 0.63 -10.09 -19.38
C PRO A 365 0.96 -9.49 -18.00
N LEU A 366 2.21 -9.68 -17.54
CA LEU A 366 2.65 -9.29 -16.20
C LEU A 366 2.43 -7.80 -15.93
N ARG A 367 1.80 -7.50 -14.82
CA ARG A 367 1.69 -6.17 -14.22
C ARG A 367 2.23 -6.24 -12.80
N SER A 368 3.02 -5.26 -12.41
CA SER A 368 3.63 -5.20 -11.08
C SER A 368 4.01 -3.77 -10.70
N HIS A 369 4.65 -3.63 -9.55
CA HIS A 369 4.94 -2.36 -8.89
C HIS A 369 6.26 -2.43 -8.10
N GLY A 370 6.57 -1.41 -7.31
CA GLY A 370 7.74 -1.36 -6.43
C GLY A 370 8.73 -0.26 -6.77
N GLY A 371 8.68 0.28 -7.98
CA GLY A 371 9.58 1.31 -8.48
C GLY A 371 9.08 2.73 -8.28
N THR A 372 9.87 3.68 -8.78
CA THR A 372 9.53 5.11 -8.80
C THR A 372 8.37 5.42 -9.74
N SER A 373 8.19 4.61 -10.78
CA SER A 373 7.08 4.70 -11.74
C SER A 373 5.71 4.44 -11.13
N GLU A 374 5.64 3.70 -10.01
CA GLU A 374 4.41 3.41 -9.27
C GLU A 374 4.24 4.32 -8.03
N GLN A 375 5.07 5.36 -7.89
CA GLN A 375 5.09 6.21 -6.70
C GLN A 375 3.96 7.25 -6.68
N LYS A 376 3.47 7.69 -7.83
CA LYS A 376 2.38 8.68 -7.91
C LYS A 376 1.03 8.02 -7.70
N VAL A 377 0.33 8.45 -6.63
CA VAL A 377 -0.96 7.90 -6.22
C VAL A 377 -1.99 9.01 -6.02
N PRO A 378 -3.30 8.73 -6.14
CA PRO A 378 -4.33 9.71 -5.82
C PRO A 378 -4.32 10.06 -4.32
N LEU A 379 -4.68 11.31 -4.01
CA LEU A 379 -5.02 11.75 -2.66
C LEU A 379 -6.26 12.65 -2.79
N LEU A 380 -7.43 12.03 -2.64
CA LEU A 380 -8.73 12.68 -2.84
C LEU A 380 -9.43 12.85 -1.50
N ILE A 381 -10.15 13.95 -1.32
CA ILE A 381 -11.02 14.16 -0.16
C ILE A 381 -12.35 14.75 -0.60
N ASN A 382 -13.45 14.28 -0.01
CA ASN A 382 -14.81 14.74 -0.30
C ASN A 382 -15.18 16.08 0.37
N ARG A 383 -14.19 16.87 0.76
CA ARG A 383 -14.36 18.19 1.40
C ARG A 383 -13.37 19.20 0.81
N ALA A 384 -13.70 20.46 0.93
CA ALA A 384 -12.75 21.53 0.70
C ALA A 384 -11.72 21.58 1.83
N ILE A 385 -10.48 21.89 1.51
CA ILE A 385 -9.38 22.03 2.48
C ILE A 385 -8.89 23.46 2.58
N VAL A 386 -8.23 23.77 3.69
CA VAL A 386 -7.52 25.02 3.88
C VAL A 386 -6.43 25.14 2.82
N LYS A 387 -6.31 26.31 2.19
CA LYS A 387 -5.31 26.56 1.15
C LYS A 387 -3.91 26.20 1.64
N GLN A 388 -3.24 25.34 0.91
CA GLN A 388 -1.88 24.91 1.19
C GLN A 388 -0.89 25.59 0.24
N PRO A 389 0.39 25.76 0.62
CA PRO A 389 1.42 26.23 -0.29
C PRO A 389 1.51 25.35 -1.54
N ALA A 390 1.67 25.94 -2.72
CA ALA A 390 1.82 25.20 -3.98
C ALA A 390 3.08 24.32 -4.00
N THR A 391 4.06 24.62 -3.15
CA THR A 391 5.31 23.87 -2.98
C THR A 391 5.18 22.67 -2.05
N ARG A 392 4.03 22.47 -1.38
CA ARG A 392 3.83 21.31 -0.50
C ARG A 392 3.89 20.03 -1.31
N ARG A 393 4.86 19.18 -0.99
CA ARG A 393 4.93 17.81 -1.50
C ARG A 393 3.97 16.94 -0.70
N TRP A 394 2.93 16.46 -1.35
CA TRP A 394 1.98 15.55 -0.73
C TRP A 394 2.51 14.13 -0.71
N ARG A 395 2.27 13.46 0.41
CA ARG A 395 2.59 12.05 0.62
C ARG A 395 1.30 11.28 0.89
N ASN A 396 1.24 10.01 0.51
CA ASN A 396 0.06 9.19 0.82
C ASN A 396 -0.20 9.12 2.33
N PHE A 397 0.84 9.22 3.15
CA PHE A 397 0.74 9.24 4.60
C PHE A 397 0.29 10.60 5.21
N ASP A 398 0.00 11.58 4.37
CA ASP A 398 -0.72 12.77 4.79
C ASP A 398 -2.24 12.57 4.82
N ALA A 399 -2.75 11.37 4.51
CA ALA A 399 -4.18 11.10 4.41
C ALA A 399 -4.95 11.43 5.70
N PHE A 400 -4.42 11.04 6.87
CA PHE A 400 -5.04 11.39 8.15
C PHE A 400 -4.88 12.88 8.49
N ASP A 401 -3.74 13.50 8.19
CA ASP A 401 -3.52 14.95 8.34
C ASP A 401 -4.52 15.73 7.48
N LEU A 402 -4.71 15.31 6.24
CA LEU A 402 -5.67 15.91 5.32
C LEU A 402 -7.09 15.88 5.90
N GLY A 403 -7.54 14.71 6.39
CA GLY A 403 -8.90 14.51 6.88
C GLY A 403 -9.18 15.14 8.25
N LEU A 404 -8.19 15.16 9.15
CA LEU A 404 -8.36 15.62 10.53
C LEU A 404 -8.00 17.09 10.75
N ASN A 405 -6.99 17.60 10.01
CA ASN A 405 -6.42 18.91 10.27
C ASN A 405 -6.75 19.96 9.21
N LEU A 406 -6.93 19.53 7.94
CA LEU A 406 -6.97 20.48 6.82
C LEU A 406 -8.35 20.72 6.23
N VAL A 407 -9.38 19.98 6.65
CA VAL A 407 -10.75 20.22 6.22
C VAL A 407 -11.22 21.60 6.69
N THR A 408 -11.76 22.41 5.78
CA THR A 408 -12.38 23.68 6.15
C THR A 408 -13.57 23.43 7.07
N ARG A 409 -13.58 24.06 8.23
CA ARG A 409 -14.76 24.07 9.10
C ARG A 409 -15.82 24.93 8.42
N ALA A 410 -17.04 24.42 8.27
CA ALA A 410 -18.16 25.27 7.89
C ALA A 410 -18.31 26.34 8.98
N SER A 411 -18.24 27.60 8.56
CA SER A 411 -18.46 28.78 9.41
C SER A 411 -19.90 28.79 9.93
#